data_7af7586347ecff59be08bcf0b768488e
#
_entry.id   7af7586347ecff59be08bcf0b768488e
#
_cell.length_a   1.000
_cell.length_b   1.000
_cell.length_c   1.000
_cell.angle_alpha   90.00
_cell.angle_beta   90.00
_cell.angle_gamma   90.00
#
_symmetry.space_group_name_H-M   'P 1'
#
loop_
_entity.id
_entity.type
_entity.pdbx_description
1 polymer ?
#
loop_
_entity_poly.entity_id
_entity_poly.type
_entity_poly.pdbx_seq_one_letter_code
_entity_poly.pdbx_strand_id
1 'polypeptide(L)'
;MTTQSAIIVQGPGRAVLKQNVPLPELPDGYILVKTKAVALNPTDWRHIDFVPCDGATVGCDYAGIVVAVTPQVKKTFKKGDRVAGFVHGSNAARPNGGAFAEYVIAKGDLQIFIPDFMSYEAAATFGVGLTTEETSILIYGGATATGTLAIQLAKLSGLRVVTTCSESNRGLMFELGADAVFDYHDPQAGEQIREATDDALEFVLDTISTHQSAAICSASISSSGGSYHALLDVKCAREDVDSHVSMAYDLLGEPYRMGPNEISPDKSNLEFGIRWWNSVQKLLDQRRVLPHPYQVKTGGLAGVLAGLQLLREGKVRASKLVYWVNESG
;
A
#
# COMPACT_ATOMS: atom_id res chain seq x y z
N MET A 1 3.23 -29.92 -30.43
CA MET A 1 4.15 -30.03 -29.28
C MET A 1 3.33 -30.49 -28.11
N THR A 2 3.81 -31.52 -27.41
CA THR A 2 3.12 -32.11 -26.25
C THR A 2 3.79 -31.77 -24.93
N THR A 3 4.98 -31.14 -24.98
CA THR A 3 5.81 -30.79 -23.82
C THR A 3 6.40 -29.38 -23.97
N GLN A 4 6.87 -28.84 -22.87
CA GLN A 4 7.45 -27.50 -22.71
C GLN A 4 8.59 -27.48 -21.68
N SER A 5 9.34 -26.39 -21.63
CA SER A 5 10.24 -26.05 -20.52
C SER A 5 9.51 -25.20 -19.47
N ALA A 6 9.72 -25.48 -18.18
CA ALA A 6 9.10 -24.74 -17.09
C ALA A 6 9.99 -24.73 -15.84
N ILE A 7 9.79 -23.72 -14.97
CA ILE A 7 10.39 -23.68 -13.62
C ILE A 7 9.49 -24.46 -12.68
N ILE A 8 10.02 -25.51 -12.07
CA ILE A 8 9.27 -26.47 -11.24
C ILE A 8 9.82 -26.50 -9.82
N VAL A 9 8.93 -26.46 -8.84
CA VAL A 9 9.28 -26.63 -7.41
C VAL A 9 9.80 -28.06 -7.17
N GLN A 10 10.91 -28.18 -6.44
CA GLN A 10 11.52 -29.45 -6.02
C GLN A 10 11.75 -29.51 -4.50
N GLY A 11 10.81 -29.05 -3.71
CA GLY A 11 10.89 -28.97 -2.25
C GLY A 11 11.16 -27.57 -1.72
N PRO A 12 11.20 -27.42 -0.39
CA PRO A 12 11.39 -26.13 0.26
C PRO A 12 12.68 -25.43 -0.18
N GLY A 13 12.56 -24.16 -0.58
CA GLY A 13 13.69 -23.34 -1.01
C GLY A 13 14.30 -23.74 -2.36
N ARG A 14 13.68 -24.65 -3.10
CA ARG A 14 14.29 -25.16 -4.34
C ARG A 14 13.30 -25.20 -5.49
N ALA A 15 13.67 -24.55 -6.61
CA ALA A 15 13.02 -24.71 -7.90
C ALA A 15 14.08 -24.91 -9.00
N VAL A 16 13.72 -25.57 -10.08
CA VAL A 16 14.64 -25.87 -11.19
C VAL A 16 13.97 -25.70 -12.54
N LEU A 17 14.76 -25.35 -13.54
CA LEU A 17 14.33 -25.43 -14.94
C LEU A 17 14.25 -26.91 -15.36
N LYS A 18 13.06 -27.35 -15.72
CA LYS A 18 12.80 -28.71 -16.20
C LYS A 18 12.33 -28.67 -17.65
N GLN A 19 12.91 -29.53 -18.48
CA GLN A 19 12.49 -29.74 -19.86
C GLN A 19 11.50 -30.92 -19.95
N ASN A 20 10.77 -30.98 -21.06
CA ASN A 20 9.78 -32.03 -21.33
C ASN A 20 8.67 -32.15 -20.29
N VAL A 21 8.30 -31.03 -19.68
CA VAL A 21 7.11 -30.94 -18.83
C VAL A 21 5.87 -31.01 -19.73
N PRO A 22 4.83 -31.78 -19.41
CA PRO A 22 3.60 -31.79 -20.18
C PRO A 22 2.98 -30.38 -20.31
N LEU A 23 2.37 -30.07 -21.45
CA LEU A 23 1.57 -28.86 -21.58
C LEU A 23 0.40 -28.92 -20.59
N PRO A 24 -0.03 -27.78 -20.03
CA PRO A 24 -1.20 -27.74 -19.16
C PRO A 24 -2.47 -28.12 -19.94
N GLU A 25 -3.37 -28.84 -19.31
CA GLU A 25 -4.72 -29.07 -19.83
C GLU A 25 -5.47 -27.73 -19.88
N LEU A 26 -6.24 -27.52 -20.94
CA LEU A 26 -7.00 -26.27 -21.15
C LEU A 26 -8.47 -26.47 -20.74
N PRO A 27 -8.86 -26.09 -19.50
CA PRO A 27 -10.23 -26.23 -19.04
C PRO A 27 -11.14 -25.12 -19.55
N ASP A 28 -12.43 -25.33 -19.45
CA ASP A 28 -13.45 -24.34 -19.81
C ASP A 28 -13.28 -23.02 -19.03
N GLY A 29 -13.49 -21.89 -19.73
CA GLY A 29 -13.29 -20.55 -19.18
C GLY A 29 -11.83 -20.08 -19.17
N TYR A 30 -10.92 -20.86 -19.79
CA TYR A 30 -9.49 -20.52 -19.86
C TYR A 30 -9.02 -20.26 -21.29
N ILE A 31 -7.90 -19.57 -21.38
CA ILE A 31 -7.12 -19.39 -22.62
C ILE A 31 -5.77 -20.06 -22.45
N LEU A 32 -5.22 -20.61 -23.53
CA LEU A 32 -3.83 -21.04 -23.62
C LEU A 32 -3.02 -19.93 -24.26
N VAL A 33 -1.94 -19.54 -23.58
CA VAL A 33 -1.08 -18.46 -24.04
C VAL A 33 0.34 -18.98 -24.22
N LYS A 34 0.98 -18.65 -25.35
CA LYS A 34 2.42 -18.82 -25.55
C LYS A 34 3.13 -17.64 -24.88
N THR A 35 3.83 -17.89 -23.80
CA THR A 35 4.53 -16.91 -23.00
C THR A 35 5.64 -16.22 -23.80
N LYS A 36 5.75 -14.91 -23.67
CA LYS A 36 6.79 -14.06 -24.27
C LYS A 36 7.66 -13.39 -23.23
N ALA A 37 7.07 -12.95 -22.13
CA ALA A 37 7.75 -12.35 -20.99
C ALA A 37 7.05 -12.79 -19.70
N VAL A 38 7.82 -12.87 -18.63
CA VAL A 38 7.33 -13.11 -17.27
C VAL A 38 7.91 -12.04 -16.34
N ALA A 39 7.19 -11.71 -15.28
CA ALA A 39 7.69 -10.83 -14.25
C ALA A 39 7.71 -11.55 -12.89
N LEU A 40 8.68 -11.23 -12.04
CA LEU A 40 8.89 -11.87 -10.77
C LEU A 40 8.28 -11.05 -9.64
N ASN A 41 7.64 -11.74 -8.72
CA ASN A 41 7.01 -11.17 -7.53
C ASN A 41 7.58 -11.80 -6.25
N PRO A 42 7.54 -11.11 -5.11
CA PRO A 42 7.89 -11.71 -3.83
C PRO A 42 7.12 -13.00 -3.51
N THR A 43 5.87 -13.11 -3.98
CA THR A 43 5.04 -14.30 -3.79
C THR A 43 5.65 -15.54 -4.46
N ASP A 44 6.34 -15.41 -5.58
CA ASP A 44 6.90 -16.55 -6.32
C ASP A 44 7.94 -17.32 -5.47
N TRP A 45 8.92 -16.60 -4.88
CA TRP A 45 9.93 -17.23 -4.04
C TRP A 45 9.37 -17.65 -2.67
N ARG A 46 8.40 -16.88 -2.10
CA ARG A 46 7.76 -17.23 -0.83
C ARG A 46 6.99 -18.55 -0.93
N HIS A 47 6.33 -18.82 -2.05
CA HIS A 47 5.69 -20.12 -2.26
C HIS A 47 6.70 -21.24 -2.31
N ILE A 48 7.86 -21.06 -2.96
CA ILE A 48 8.93 -22.05 -3.00
C ILE A 48 9.47 -22.35 -1.60
N ASP A 49 9.63 -21.32 -0.76
CA ASP A 49 10.30 -21.44 0.53
C ASP A 49 9.35 -21.90 1.64
N PHE A 50 8.14 -21.32 1.71
CA PHE A 50 7.24 -21.47 2.86
C PHE A 50 6.01 -22.35 2.59
N VAL A 51 5.58 -22.48 1.34
CA VAL A 51 4.40 -23.26 0.93
C VAL A 51 4.73 -24.10 -0.31
N PRO A 52 5.83 -24.89 -0.30
CA PRO A 52 6.28 -25.61 -1.48
C PRO A 52 5.26 -26.66 -1.93
N CYS A 53 4.98 -26.69 -3.21
CA CYS A 53 4.21 -27.73 -3.87
C CYS A 53 5.10 -28.43 -4.89
N ASP A 54 5.63 -29.59 -4.52
CA ASP A 54 6.54 -30.36 -5.37
C ASP A 54 5.88 -30.69 -6.72
N GLY A 55 6.61 -30.45 -7.78
CA GLY A 55 6.15 -30.66 -9.15
C GLY A 55 5.33 -29.52 -9.73
N ALA A 56 4.97 -28.50 -8.94
CA ALA A 56 4.20 -27.37 -9.44
C ALA A 56 5.08 -26.36 -10.21
N THR A 57 4.51 -25.78 -11.28
CA THR A 57 5.10 -24.67 -12.04
C THR A 57 5.02 -23.38 -11.24
N VAL A 58 6.14 -22.69 -11.15
CA VAL A 58 6.26 -21.40 -10.45
C VAL A 58 5.75 -20.24 -11.33
N GLY A 59 5.54 -19.09 -10.71
CA GLY A 59 5.34 -17.81 -11.39
C GLY A 59 3.89 -17.40 -11.51
N CYS A 60 3.66 -16.11 -11.28
CA CYS A 60 2.31 -15.53 -11.31
C CYS A 60 2.08 -14.63 -12.53
N ASP A 61 3.06 -13.86 -12.95
CA ASP A 61 2.92 -12.82 -13.96
C ASP A 61 3.46 -13.21 -15.32
N TYR A 62 2.68 -12.93 -16.35
CA TYR A 62 3.07 -13.22 -17.72
C TYR A 62 2.53 -12.19 -18.73
N ALA A 63 3.15 -12.16 -19.88
CA ALA A 63 2.63 -11.57 -21.11
C ALA A 63 2.94 -12.52 -22.29
N GLY A 64 2.02 -12.62 -23.25
CA GLY A 64 2.20 -13.56 -24.35
C GLY A 64 1.16 -13.44 -25.46
N ILE A 65 1.06 -14.50 -26.24
CA ILE A 65 0.17 -14.59 -27.42
C ILE A 65 -0.84 -15.70 -27.21
N VAL A 66 -2.11 -15.42 -27.39
CA VAL A 66 -3.20 -16.40 -27.32
C VAL A 66 -3.01 -17.47 -28.39
N VAL A 67 -3.02 -18.73 -27.95
CA VAL A 67 -2.92 -19.91 -28.83
C VAL A 67 -4.28 -20.58 -28.99
N ALA A 68 -5.05 -20.67 -27.91
CA ALA A 68 -6.39 -21.25 -27.90
C ALA A 68 -7.28 -20.54 -26.87
N VAL A 69 -8.58 -20.55 -27.14
CA VAL A 69 -9.63 -19.96 -26.29
C VAL A 69 -10.74 -21.00 -26.17
N THR A 70 -11.24 -21.22 -24.94
CA THR A 70 -12.39 -22.12 -24.74
C THR A 70 -13.72 -21.34 -24.85
N PRO A 71 -14.84 -22.03 -25.16
CA PRO A 71 -16.11 -21.37 -25.45
C PRO A 71 -16.71 -20.56 -24.29
N GLN A 72 -16.37 -20.85 -23.05
CA GLN A 72 -16.93 -20.16 -21.87
C GLN A 72 -16.23 -18.84 -21.54
N VAL A 73 -15.16 -18.46 -22.25
CA VAL A 73 -14.52 -17.14 -22.12
C VAL A 73 -15.44 -16.10 -22.77
N LYS A 74 -15.84 -15.10 -21.98
CA LYS A 74 -16.76 -14.03 -22.44
C LYS A 74 -16.03 -12.93 -23.23
N LYS A 75 -14.76 -12.64 -22.86
CA LYS A 75 -13.91 -11.70 -23.61
C LYS A 75 -13.65 -12.23 -25.03
N THR A 76 -13.62 -11.35 -26.00
CA THR A 76 -13.51 -11.69 -27.43
C THR A 76 -12.07 -12.00 -27.88
N PHE A 77 -11.32 -12.74 -27.08
CA PHE A 77 -9.96 -13.14 -27.45
C PHE A 77 -9.94 -14.05 -28.68
N LYS A 78 -8.91 -13.86 -29.50
CA LYS A 78 -8.63 -14.67 -30.68
C LYS A 78 -7.21 -15.20 -30.64
N LYS A 79 -6.98 -16.30 -31.32
CA LYS A 79 -5.62 -16.78 -31.58
C LYS A 79 -4.78 -15.69 -32.24
N GLY A 80 -3.62 -15.39 -31.69
CA GLY A 80 -2.72 -14.31 -32.12
C GLY A 80 -2.83 -13.03 -31.30
N ASP A 81 -3.88 -12.85 -30.51
CA ASP A 81 -4.00 -11.66 -29.64
C ASP A 81 -2.88 -11.61 -28.60
N ARG A 82 -2.43 -10.39 -28.34
CA ARG A 82 -1.44 -10.10 -27.33
C ARG A 82 -2.13 -9.90 -25.97
N VAL A 83 -1.75 -10.69 -24.97
CA VAL A 83 -2.40 -10.67 -23.67
C VAL A 83 -1.38 -10.68 -22.53
N ALA A 84 -1.77 -10.11 -21.39
CA ALA A 84 -1.04 -10.17 -20.14
C ALA A 84 -2.01 -10.38 -18.98
N GLY A 85 -1.48 -10.82 -17.84
CA GLY A 85 -2.25 -10.93 -16.62
C GLY A 85 -1.61 -11.82 -15.59
N PHE A 86 -2.46 -12.34 -14.71
CA PHE A 86 -2.12 -13.07 -13.52
C PHE A 86 -2.58 -14.53 -13.58
N VAL A 87 -1.76 -15.43 -13.02
CA VAL A 87 -2.11 -16.83 -12.73
C VAL A 87 -1.59 -17.21 -11.33
N HIS A 88 -2.12 -18.29 -10.76
CA HIS A 88 -1.65 -18.79 -9.48
C HIS A 88 -0.55 -19.83 -9.69
N GLY A 89 0.72 -19.38 -9.60
CA GLY A 89 1.88 -20.28 -9.64
C GLY A 89 2.05 -21.06 -8.34
N SER A 90 2.79 -22.16 -8.41
CA SER A 90 3.04 -23.08 -7.27
C SER A 90 1.75 -23.62 -6.62
N ASN A 91 0.69 -23.75 -7.39
CA ASN A 91 -0.64 -24.11 -6.90
C ASN A 91 -0.85 -25.62 -6.85
N ALA A 92 -1.08 -26.18 -5.66
CA ALA A 92 -1.31 -27.60 -5.47
C ALA A 92 -2.57 -28.12 -6.20
N ALA A 93 -3.63 -27.30 -6.31
CA ALA A 93 -4.85 -27.66 -7.01
C ALA A 93 -4.68 -27.67 -8.55
N ARG A 94 -3.67 -26.97 -9.07
CA ARG A 94 -3.35 -26.90 -10.50
C ARG A 94 -1.84 -26.77 -10.72
N PRO A 95 -1.09 -27.88 -10.55
CA PRO A 95 0.38 -27.83 -10.55
C PRO A 95 1.00 -27.27 -11.86
N ASN A 96 0.36 -27.47 -12.99
CA ASN A 96 0.87 -27.01 -14.31
C ASN A 96 0.37 -25.62 -14.70
N GLY A 97 -0.19 -24.82 -13.74
CA GLY A 97 -0.83 -23.54 -14.02
C GLY A 97 0.06 -22.31 -13.86
N GLY A 98 1.32 -22.44 -13.44
CA GLY A 98 2.21 -21.31 -13.21
C GLY A 98 2.74 -20.65 -14.49
N ALA A 99 3.13 -19.38 -14.37
CA ALA A 99 3.53 -18.54 -15.50
C ALA A 99 4.96 -18.78 -16.02
N PHE A 100 5.86 -19.32 -15.19
CA PHE A 100 7.27 -19.50 -15.60
C PHE A 100 7.46 -20.76 -16.45
N ALA A 101 6.79 -20.76 -17.59
CA ALA A 101 6.76 -21.82 -18.59
C ALA A 101 6.60 -21.25 -20.00
N GLU A 102 6.89 -22.05 -21.04
CA GLU A 102 6.70 -21.63 -22.44
C GLU A 102 5.23 -21.43 -22.81
N TYR A 103 4.33 -22.14 -22.12
CA TYR A 103 2.88 -22.00 -22.28
C TYR A 103 2.22 -21.95 -20.91
N VAL A 104 1.26 -21.05 -20.76
CA VAL A 104 0.48 -20.86 -19.55
C VAL A 104 -1.01 -20.92 -19.87
N ILE A 105 -1.80 -21.50 -18.96
CA ILE A 105 -3.26 -21.38 -18.99
C ILE A 105 -3.71 -20.31 -18.02
N ALA A 106 -4.59 -19.44 -18.48
CA ALA A 106 -5.10 -18.33 -17.66
C ALA A 106 -6.61 -18.24 -17.79
N LYS A 107 -7.28 -17.82 -16.70
CA LYS A 107 -8.71 -17.57 -16.70
C LYS A 107 -9.01 -16.41 -17.64
N GLY A 108 -9.66 -16.67 -18.80
CA GLY A 108 -9.71 -15.73 -19.91
C GLY A 108 -10.26 -14.36 -19.51
N ASP A 109 -11.37 -14.33 -18.79
CA ASP A 109 -12.06 -13.09 -18.44
C ASP A 109 -11.26 -12.19 -17.45
N LEU A 110 -10.20 -12.69 -16.83
CA LEU A 110 -9.32 -11.95 -15.92
C LEU A 110 -8.04 -11.42 -16.62
N GLN A 111 -7.87 -11.66 -17.92
CA GLN A 111 -6.69 -11.21 -18.66
C GLN A 111 -6.95 -9.90 -19.40
N ILE A 112 -5.90 -9.13 -19.67
CA ILE A 112 -5.98 -7.87 -20.44
C ILE A 112 -5.42 -8.03 -21.85
N PHE A 113 -5.97 -7.28 -22.82
CA PHE A 113 -5.32 -7.07 -24.10
C PHE A 113 -4.12 -6.14 -23.93
N ILE A 114 -2.99 -6.47 -24.57
CA ILE A 114 -1.82 -5.59 -24.59
C ILE A 114 -1.98 -4.62 -25.77
N PRO A 115 -2.05 -3.29 -25.51
CA PRO A 115 -2.09 -2.29 -26.57
C PRO A 115 -0.85 -2.37 -27.48
N ASP A 116 -1.00 -1.96 -28.76
CA ASP A 116 0.08 -2.06 -29.74
C ASP A 116 1.35 -1.28 -29.37
N PHE A 117 1.20 -0.16 -28.65
CA PHE A 117 2.33 0.65 -28.20
C PHE A 117 3.10 0.05 -27.00
N MET A 118 2.57 -0.98 -26.34
CA MET A 118 3.15 -1.56 -25.14
C MET A 118 3.94 -2.84 -25.46
N SER A 119 5.15 -2.96 -24.90
CA SER A 119 5.96 -4.19 -25.05
C SER A 119 5.43 -5.32 -24.14
N TYR A 120 5.85 -6.58 -24.41
CA TYR A 120 5.50 -7.71 -23.56
C TYR A 120 6.13 -7.59 -22.17
N GLU A 121 7.36 -7.06 -22.10
CA GLU A 121 8.08 -6.86 -20.84
C GLU A 121 7.33 -5.89 -19.92
N ALA A 122 6.87 -4.76 -20.47
CA ALA A 122 6.08 -3.79 -19.72
C ALA A 122 4.73 -4.40 -19.30
N ALA A 123 4.06 -5.11 -20.22
CA ALA A 123 2.75 -5.71 -19.94
C ALA A 123 2.82 -6.83 -18.88
N ALA A 124 3.89 -7.60 -18.84
CA ALA A 124 4.06 -8.66 -17.84
C ALA A 124 4.10 -8.13 -16.39
N THR A 125 4.41 -6.84 -16.18
CA THR A 125 4.50 -6.27 -14.82
C THR A 125 3.12 -5.96 -14.19
N PHE A 126 2.03 -6.06 -14.94
CA PHE A 126 0.70 -5.68 -14.46
C PHE A 126 -0.03 -6.80 -13.70
N GLY A 127 0.33 -8.06 -13.86
CA GLY A 127 -0.44 -9.20 -13.39
C GLY A 127 -0.82 -9.14 -11.91
N VAL A 128 0.08 -9.47 -10.99
CA VAL A 128 -0.15 -9.40 -9.53
C VAL A 128 -0.48 -7.97 -9.09
N GLY A 129 0.21 -6.97 -9.67
CA GLY A 129 0.00 -5.57 -9.30
C GLY A 129 -1.42 -5.05 -9.53
N LEU A 130 -2.14 -5.57 -10.54
CA LEU A 130 -3.55 -5.23 -10.79
C LEU A 130 -4.56 -6.14 -10.07
N THR A 131 -4.11 -7.27 -9.53
CA THR A 131 -4.98 -8.23 -8.84
C THR A 131 -4.92 -8.13 -7.33
N THR A 132 -3.92 -7.42 -6.78
CA THR A 132 -3.93 -7.06 -5.37
C THR A 132 -5.06 -6.07 -5.13
N GLU A 133 -5.95 -6.38 -4.21
CA GLU A 133 -6.92 -5.42 -3.70
C GLU A 133 -6.15 -4.19 -3.22
N GLU A 134 -6.64 -3.01 -3.58
CA GLU A 134 -6.00 -1.76 -3.19
C GLU A 134 -6.13 -1.62 -1.68
N THR A 135 -5.04 -1.86 -0.95
CA THR A 135 -5.03 -1.74 0.51
C THR A 135 -5.36 -0.31 0.90
N SER A 136 -6.45 -0.15 1.64
CA SER A 136 -6.88 1.15 2.15
C SER A 136 -6.18 1.49 3.47
N ILE A 137 -5.86 2.77 3.65
CA ILE A 137 -5.43 3.34 4.93
C ILE A 137 -6.30 4.55 5.28
N LEU A 138 -6.78 4.63 6.51
CA LEU A 138 -7.37 5.85 7.05
C LEU A 138 -6.29 6.71 7.72
N ILE A 139 -6.15 7.94 7.27
CA ILE A 139 -5.37 8.98 7.94
C ILE A 139 -6.35 9.95 8.59
N TYR A 140 -6.65 9.72 9.86
CA TYR A 140 -7.53 10.60 10.62
C TYR A 140 -6.80 11.91 10.97
N GLY A 141 -7.42 13.05 10.63
CA GLY A 141 -6.80 14.36 10.81
C GLY A 141 -5.84 14.73 9.68
N GLY A 142 -6.24 14.50 8.42
CA GLY A 142 -5.44 14.77 7.24
C GLY A 142 -4.88 16.19 7.11
N ALA A 143 -5.56 17.20 7.69
CA ALA A 143 -5.11 18.60 7.64
C ALA A 143 -4.05 18.95 8.71
N THR A 144 -3.62 17.99 9.55
CA THR A 144 -2.49 18.19 10.47
C THR A 144 -1.16 18.13 9.72
N ALA A 145 -0.08 18.61 10.32
CA ALA A 145 1.25 18.53 9.70
C ALA A 145 1.67 17.08 9.42
N THR A 146 1.38 16.17 10.35
CA THR A 146 1.63 14.73 10.14
C THR A 146 0.70 14.16 9.08
N GLY A 147 -0.60 14.52 9.11
CA GLY A 147 -1.60 14.01 8.18
C GLY A 147 -1.30 14.37 6.72
N THR A 148 -0.94 15.63 6.43
CA THR A 148 -0.61 16.06 5.05
C THR A 148 0.60 15.33 4.46
N LEU A 149 1.58 15.01 5.28
CA LEU A 149 2.75 14.23 4.86
C LEU A 149 2.40 12.73 4.74
N ALA A 150 1.62 12.20 5.68
CA ALA A 150 1.19 10.81 5.66
C ALA A 150 0.34 10.48 4.41
N ILE A 151 -0.59 11.36 4.01
CA ILE A 151 -1.38 11.22 2.77
C ILE A 151 -0.45 11.04 1.56
N GLN A 152 0.50 11.94 1.38
CA GLN A 152 1.42 11.90 0.25
C GLN A 152 2.29 10.63 0.25
N LEU A 153 2.83 10.26 1.42
CA LEU A 153 3.68 9.07 1.55
C LEU A 153 2.89 7.78 1.35
N ALA A 154 1.66 7.70 1.82
CA ALA A 154 0.76 6.56 1.60
C ALA A 154 0.43 6.41 0.10
N LYS A 155 0.12 7.51 -0.60
CA LYS A 155 -0.08 7.48 -2.07
C LYS A 155 1.17 7.05 -2.82
N LEU A 156 2.35 7.54 -2.43
CA LEU A 156 3.63 7.12 -3.01
C LEU A 156 3.95 5.64 -2.74
N SER A 157 3.35 5.06 -1.71
CA SER A 157 3.42 3.63 -1.39
C SER A 157 2.37 2.77 -2.09
N GLY A 158 1.51 3.38 -2.93
CA GLY A 158 0.47 2.68 -3.69
C GLY A 158 -0.79 2.34 -2.89
N LEU A 159 -1.00 2.99 -1.73
CA LEU A 159 -2.19 2.76 -0.92
C LEU A 159 -3.38 3.62 -1.40
N ARG A 160 -4.59 3.12 -1.20
CA ARG A 160 -5.81 3.93 -1.25
C ARG A 160 -5.92 4.73 0.04
N VAL A 161 -5.95 6.05 -0.07
CA VAL A 161 -5.92 6.95 1.08
C VAL A 161 -7.31 7.52 1.36
N VAL A 162 -7.85 7.14 2.49
CA VAL A 162 -9.04 7.75 3.08
C VAL A 162 -8.59 8.71 4.18
N THR A 163 -9.21 9.89 4.29
CA THR A 163 -8.83 10.84 5.33
C THR A 163 -10.02 11.61 5.89
N THR A 164 -9.83 12.20 7.07
CA THR A 164 -10.82 13.10 7.67
C THR A 164 -10.27 14.53 7.79
N CYS A 165 -11.11 15.50 7.51
CA CYS A 165 -10.81 16.91 7.77
C CYS A 165 -12.12 17.71 7.89
N SER A 166 -12.04 19.02 8.21
CA SER A 166 -13.18 19.92 8.05
C SER A 166 -13.41 20.23 6.56
N GLU A 167 -14.64 20.56 6.18
CA GLU A 167 -15.02 20.85 4.79
C GLU A 167 -14.12 21.90 4.13
N SER A 168 -13.68 22.92 4.87
CA SER A 168 -12.78 23.97 4.36
C SER A 168 -11.41 23.46 3.87
N ASN A 169 -10.98 22.27 4.31
CA ASN A 169 -9.69 21.66 3.95
C ASN A 169 -9.82 20.52 2.94
N ARG A 170 -11.05 20.20 2.51
CA ARG A 170 -11.33 19.07 1.61
C ARG A 170 -10.54 19.13 0.30
N GLY A 171 -10.49 20.30 -0.33
CA GLY A 171 -9.74 20.51 -1.57
C GLY A 171 -8.25 20.19 -1.41
N LEU A 172 -7.64 20.67 -0.32
CA LEU A 172 -6.23 20.37 -0.01
C LEU A 172 -5.98 18.85 0.14
N MET A 173 -6.89 18.11 0.75
CA MET A 173 -6.71 16.65 0.90
C MET A 173 -6.65 15.94 -0.45
N PHE A 174 -7.53 16.31 -1.38
CA PHE A 174 -7.50 15.75 -2.73
C PHE A 174 -6.25 16.16 -3.51
N GLU A 175 -5.79 17.41 -3.38
CA GLU A 175 -4.55 17.89 -4.00
C GLU A 175 -3.32 17.10 -3.50
N LEU A 176 -3.33 16.68 -2.24
CA LEU A 176 -2.27 15.86 -1.64
C LEU A 176 -2.38 14.37 -1.99
N GLY A 177 -3.46 13.96 -2.67
CA GLY A 177 -3.63 12.61 -3.18
C GLY A 177 -4.59 11.72 -2.39
N ALA A 178 -5.42 12.26 -1.49
CA ALA A 178 -6.47 11.47 -0.86
C ALA A 178 -7.50 11.00 -1.89
N ASP A 179 -7.95 9.74 -1.80
CA ASP A 179 -8.97 9.15 -2.67
C ASP A 179 -10.39 9.40 -2.17
N ALA A 180 -10.54 9.50 -0.84
CA ALA A 180 -11.80 9.85 -0.19
C ALA A 180 -11.58 10.73 1.04
N VAL A 181 -12.50 11.67 1.26
CA VAL A 181 -12.40 12.65 2.36
C VAL A 181 -13.74 12.74 3.08
N PHE A 182 -13.73 12.62 4.40
CA PHE A 182 -14.91 12.66 5.27
C PHE A 182 -14.80 13.80 6.28
N ASP A 183 -15.95 14.38 6.66
CA ASP A 183 -15.97 15.39 7.72
C ASP A 183 -16.02 14.71 9.09
N TYR A 184 -15.01 14.95 9.92
CA TYR A 184 -14.96 14.37 11.27
C TYR A 184 -16.01 14.94 12.24
N HIS A 185 -16.72 16.01 11.85
CA HIS A 185 -17.86 16.53 12.62
C HIS A 185 -19.14 15.70 12.40
N ASP A 186 -19.19 14.90 11.34
CA ASP A 186 -20.33 14.02 11.11
C ASP A 186 -20.28 12.85 12.12
N PRO A 187 -21.32 12.67 12.95
CA PRO A 187 -21.38 11.56 13.89
C PRO A 187 -21.30 10.16 13.23
N GLN A 188 -21.68 10.07 11.95
CA GLN A 188 -21.68 8.84 11.17
C GLN A 188 -20.39 8.65 10.34
N ALA A 189 -19.39 9.55 10.47
CA ALA A 189 -18.16 9.49 9.67
C ALA A 189 -17.48 8.11 9.72
N GLY A 190 -17.44 7.46 10.88
CA GLY A 190 -16.83 6.14 11.03
C GLY A 190 -17.55 5.06 10.20
N GLU A 191 -18.87 5.02 10.26
CA GLU A 191 -19.69 4.06 9.51
C GLU A 191 -19.61 4.33 8.01
N GLN A 192 -19.65 5.60 7.60
CA GLN A 192 -19.50 6.00 6.20
C GLN A 192 -18.13 5.60 5.64
N ILE A 193 -17.06 5.74 6.42
CA ILE A 193 -15.72 5.31 6.01
C ILE A 193 -15.68 3.79 5.84
N ARG A 194 -16.25 3.03 6.78
CA ARG A 194 -16.29 1.57 6.70
C ARG A 194 -17.10 1.11 5.47
N GLU A 195 -18.24 1.73 5.19
CA GLU A 195 -19.02 1.46 3.97
C GLU A 195 -18.23 1.81 2.71
N ALA A 196 -17.59 2.98 2.64
CA ALA A 196 -16.81 3.42 1.49
C ALA A 196 -15.54 2.58 1.24
N THR A 197 -15.12 1.78 2.22
CA THR A 197 -14.00 0.83 2.11
C THR A 197 -14.47 -0.62 2.05
N ASP A 198 -15.76 -0.86 1.77
CA ASP A 198 -16.34 -2.19 1.64
C ASP A 198 -16.04 -3.10 2.85
N ASP A 199 -16.03 -2.55 4.07
CA ASP A 199 -15.65 -3.21 5.32
C ASP A 199 -14.24 -3.84 5.31
N ALA A 200 -13.32 -3.31 4.48
CA ALA A 200 -11.98 -3.86 4.28
C ALA A 200 -10.86 -2.93 4.82
N LEU A 201 -11.18 -1.91 5.61
CA LEU A 201 -10.18 -1.02 6.19
C LEU A 201 -9.47 -1.68 7.39
N GLU A 202 -8.20 -2.03 7.21
CA GLU A 202 -7.38 -2.66 8.25
C GLU A 202 -6.40 -1.70 8.94
N PHE A 203 -6.01 -0.60 8.28
CA PHE A 203 -4.95 0.28 8.76
C PHE A 203 -5.44 1.69 9.04
N VAL A 204 -5.17 2.17 10.25
CA VAL A 204 -5.54 3.53 10.68
C VAL A 204 -4.34 4.23 11.32
N LEU A 205 -4.06 5.46 10.87
CA LEU A 205 -3.18 6.41 11.52
C LEU A 205 -4.01 7.58 12.07
N ASP A 206 -4.14 7.67 13.38
CA ASP A 206 -4.79 8.78 14.07
C ASP A 206 -3.78 9.85 14.45
N THR A 207 -3.76 10.95 13.70
CA THR A 207 -2.85 12.07 13.93
C THR A 207 -3.38 13.08 14.97
N ILE A 208 -4.59 12.88 15.49
CA ILE A 208 -5.23 13.71 16.52
C ILE A 208 -5.09 13.05 17.89
N SER A 209 -5.34 11.74 17.96
CA SER A 209 -5.14 10.89 19.15
C SER A 209 -5.91 11.38 20.37
N THR A 210 -7.24 11.53 20.21
CA THR A 210 -8.21 11.80 21.29
C THR A 210 -9.17 10.62 21.43
N HIS A 211 -9.87 10.52 22.54
CA HIS A 211 -10.93 9.49 22.69
C HIS A 211 -12.01 9.60 21.60
N GLN A 212 -12.32 10.82 21.16
CA GLN A 212 -13.29 11.03 20.10
C GLN A 212 -12.76 10.55 18.74
N SER A 213 -11.52 10.88 18.39
CA SER A 213 -10.92 10.39 17.13
C SER A 213 -10.77 8.86 17.14
N ALA A 214 -10.35 8.28 18.27
CA ALA A 214 -10.25 6.82 18.43
C ALA A 214 -11.60 6.13 18.27
N ALA A 215 -12.71 6.72 18.74
CA ALA A 215 -14.05 6.17 18.56
C ALA A 215 -14.48 6.15 17.09
N ILE A 216 -14.23 7.23 16.34
CA ILE A 216 -14.51 7.28 14.89
C ILE A 216 -13.61 6.29 14.14
N CYS A 217 -12.32 6.24 14.45
CA CYS A 217 -11.39 5.27 13.88
C CYS A 217 -11.83 3.82 14.16
N SER A 218 -12.28 3.53 15.38
CA SER A 218 -12.80 2.22 15.76
C SER A 218 -14.03 1.80 14.93
N ALA A 219 -14.95 2.75 14.68
CA ALA A 219 -16.11 2.52 13.83
C ALA A 219 -15.77 2.35 12.34
N SER A 220 -14.63 2.95 11.90
CA SER A 220 -14.16 2.87 10.51
C SER A 220 -13.46 1.55 10.18
N ILE A 221 -12.79 0.94 11.15
CA ILE A 221 -12.02 -0.32 10.95
C ILE A 221 -12.97 -1.47 10.64
N SER A 222 -12.53 -2.34 9.71
CA SER A 222 -13.24 -3.56 9.31
C SER A 222 -13.80 -4.35 10.49
N SER A 223 -14.94 -4.99 10.28
CA SER A 223 -15.53 -5.92 11.24
C SER A 223 -14.64 -7.13 11.55
N SER A 224 -13.64 -7.40 10.70
CA SER A 224 -12.63 -8.43 10.89
C SER A 224 -11.44 -8.00 11.76
N GLY A 225 -11.43 -6.75 12.27
CA GLY A 225 -10.32 -6.20 13.04
C GLY A 225 -9.35 -5.39 12.20
N GLY A 226 -8.20 -5.05 12.79
CA GLY A 226 -7.17 -4.25 12.12
C GLY A 226 -6.14 -3.67 13.07
N SER A 227 -5.43 -2.64 12.61
CA SER A 227 -4.34 -1.98 13.32
C SER A 227 -4.58 -0.48 13.43
N TYR A 228 -4.61 0.02 14.65
CA TYR A 228 -4.79 1.43 14.99
C TYR A 228 -3.49 2.01 15.54
N HIS A 229 -2.95 3.02 14.88
CA HIS A 229 -1.75 3.73 15.28
C HIS A 229 -2.09 5.16 15.71
N ALA A 230 -1.71 5.53 16.94
CA ALA A 230 -1.88 6.85 17.52
C ALA A 230 -0.54 7.54 17.75
N LEU A 231 -0.56 8.89 17.83
CA LEU A 231 0.61 9.71 18.18
C LEU A 231 0.67 10.03 19.68
N LEU A 232 -0.40 9.76 20.42
CA LEU A 232 -0.50 9.90 21.88
C LEU A 232 -1.06 8.59 22.45
N ASP A 233 -0.96 8.43 23.78
CA ASP A 233 -1.42 7.21 24.47
C ASP A 233 -2.95 7.13 24.54
N VAL A 234 -3.54 6.82 23.38
CA VAL A 234 -4.96 6.56 23.19
C VAL A 234 -5.11 5.23 22.45
N LYS A 235 -6.03 4.39 22.93
CA LYS A 235 -6.27 3.06 22.37
C LYS A 235 -7.64 2.97 21.72
N CYS A 236 -7.75 2.12 20.72
CA CYS A 236 -9.04 1.65 20.20
C CYS A 236 -9.74 0.83 21.28
N ALA A 237 -11.07 1.00 21.41
CA ALA A 237 -11.86 0.26 22.41
C ALA A 237 -12.17 -1.19 22.00
N ARG A 238 -11.92 -1.57 20.74
CA ARG A 238 -12.18 -2.91 20.21
C ARG A 238 -11.03 -3.84 20.54
N GLU A 239 -11.33 -5.05 21.04
CA GLU A 239 -10.34 -6.09 21.40
C GLU A 239 -9.72 -6.77 20.16
N ASP A 240 -10.43 -6.76 19.02
CA ASP A 240 -9.97 -7.28 17.73
C ASP A 240 -9.12 -6.26 16.93
N VAL A 241 -8.76 -5.13 17.53
CA VAL A 241 -7.92 -4.09 16.92
C VAL A 241 -6.62 -3.92 17.70
N ASP A 242 -5.50 -4.17 17.04
CA ASP A 242 -4.18 -3.95 17.61
C ASP A 242 -3.88 -2.45 17.73
N SER A 243 -3.71 -1.96 18.96
CA SER A 243 -3.44 -0.55 19.22
C SER A 243 -1.96 -0.29 19.48
N HIS A 244 -1.39 0.64 18.73
CA HIS A 244 0.01 1.04 18.80
C HIS A 244 0.14 2.55 19.03
N VAL A 245 1.17 2.94 19.78
CA VAL A 245 1.55 4.35 19.95
C VAL A 245 2.94 4.55 19.37
N SER A 246 3.10 5.53 18.50
CA SER A 246 4.38 5.87 17.88
C SER A 246 4.96 7.13 18.49
N MET A 247 6.15 7.02 19.07
CA MET A 247 6.88 8.15 19.64
C MET A 247 8.03 8.56 18.70
N ALA A 248 7.99 9.79 18.21
CA ALA A 248 9.04 10.31 17.32
C ALA A 248 10.44 10.29 17.93
N TYR A 249 10.52 10.40 19.24
CA TYR A 249 11.80 10.38 19.98
C TYR A 249 12.50 9.02 19.94
N ASP A 250 11.77 7.93 19.73
CA ASP A 250 12.33 6.58 19.62
C ASP A 250 13.32 6.47 18.46
N LEU A 251 13.10 7.25 17.38
CA LEU A 251 13.98 7.28 16.20
C LEU A 251 15.39 7.81 16.50
N LEU A 252 15.58 8.50 17.63
CA LEU A 252 16.92 8.97 18.05
C LEU A 252 17.77 7.82 18.61
N GLY A 253 17.15 6.72 19.06
CA GLY A 253 17.84 5.58 19.66
C GLY A 253 18.52 5.91 21.00
N GLU A 254 18.14 7.02 21.63
CA GLU A 254 18.69 7.53 22.88
C GLU A 254 17.62 7.49 23.99
N PRO A 255 17.98 7.14 25.24
CA PRO A 255 17.03 7.18 26.34
C PRO A 255 16.47 8.59 26.58
N TYR A 256 15.18 8.67 26.83
CA TYR A 256 14.50 9.91 27.18
C TYR A 256 13.49 9.72 28.29
N ARG A 257 12.98 10.83 28.86
CA ARG A 257 11.98 10.81 29.92
C ARG A 257 10.66 11.43 29.48
N MET A 258 9.56 10.74 29.81
CA MET A 258 8.21 11.27 29.73
C MET A 258 7.56 11.26 31.10
N GLY A 259 7.52 12.42 31.75
CA GLY A 259 7.11 12.53 33.15
C GLY A 259 8.03 11.70 34.07
N PRO A 260 7.48 10.78 34.88
CA PRO A 260 8.28 9.93 35.77
C PRO A 260 8.92 8.74 35.03
N ASN A 261 8.50 8.42 33.80
CA ASN A 261 8.91 7.23 33.09
C ASN A 261 10.19 7.49 32.28
N GLU A 262 11.17 6.60 32.42
CA GLU A 262 12.35 6.54 31.58
C GLU A 262 12.10 5.51 30.47
N ILE A 263 12.30 5.93 29.22
CA ILE A 263 12.07 5.14 28.02
C ILE A 263 13.42 4.91 27.35
N SER A 264 13.73 3.66 27.07
CA SER A 264 14.94 3.25 26.36
C SER A 264 14.55 2.62 25.02
N PRO A 265 14.63 3.37 23.91
CA PRO A 265 14.29 2.87 22.59
C PRO A 265 15.18 1.71 22.16
N ASP A 266 14.65 0.80 21.37
CA ASP A 266 15.45 -0.23 20.70
C ASP A 266 16.41 0.41 19.69
N LYS A 267 17.62 -0.14 19.57
CA LYS A 267 18.62 0.32 18.59
C LYS A 267 18.13 0.22 17.13
N SER A 268 17.24 -0.71 16.86
CA SER A 268 16.60 -0.86 15.55
C SER A 268 15.79 0.37 15.12
N ASN A 269 15.28 1.17 16.09
CA ASN A 269 14.55 2.40 15.81
C ASN A 269 15.45 3.46 15.16
N LEU A 270 16.69 3.62 15.63
CA LEU A 270 17.68 4.51 15.00
C LEU A 270 18.03 4.04 13.58
N GLU A 271 18.27 2.75 13.41
CA GLU A 271 18.56 2.18 12.09
C GLU A 271 17.38 2.39 11.12
N PHE A 272 16.15 2.19 11.58
CA PHE A 272 14.95 2.51 10.81
C PHE A 272 14.90 4.01 10.50
N GLY A 273 15.13 4.88 11.48
CA GLY A 273 15.14 6.33 11.31
C GLY A 273 16.13 6.78 10.23
N ILE A 274 17.35 6.25 10.24
CA ILE A 274 18.37 6.56 9.23
C ILE A 274 17.89 6.15 7.83
N ARG A 275 17.36 4.93 7.66
CA ARG A 275 16.84 4.46 6.37
C ARG A 275 15.66 5.32 5.90
N TRP A 276 14.78 5.66 6.83
CA TRP A 276 13.60 6.50 6.57
C TRP A 276 14.00 7.89 6.05
N TRP A 277 14.87 8.60 6.78
CA TRP A 277 15.33 9.93 6.36
C TRP A 277 16.07 9.92 5.03
N ASN A 278 16.86 8.90 4.75
CA ASN A 278 17.48 8.71 3.44
C ASN A 278 16.46 8.50 2.32
N SER A 279 15.36 7.82 2.60
CA SER A 279 14.27 7.64 1.63
C SER A 279 13.50 8.95 1.39
N VAL A 280 13.18 9.67 2.47
CA VAL A 280 12.52 10.98 2.39
C VAL A 280 13.40 11.98 1.63
N GLN A 281 14.73 11.99 1.85
CA GLN A 281 15.64 12.86 1.09
C GLN A 281 15.52 12.64 -0.42
N LYS A 282 15.50 11.38 -0.86
CA LYS A 282 15.32 11.05 -2.29
C LYS A 282 13.98 11.56 -2.85
N LEU A 283 12.90 11.46 -2.07
CA LEU A 283 11.60 11.97 -2.48
C LEU A 283 11.57 13.49 -2.59
N LEU A 284 12.27 14.19 -1.69
CA LEU A 284 12.42 15.66 -1.74
C LEU A 284 13.27 16.10 -2.93
N ASP A 285 14.38 15.44 -3.21
CA ASP A 285 15.22 15.72 -4.38
C ASP A 285 14.45 15.53 -5.70
N GLN A 286 13.53 14.56 -5.72
CA GLN A 286 12.61 14.30 -6.84
C GLN A 286 11.37 15.21 -6.85
N ARG A 287 11.20 16.10 -5.88
CA ARG A 287 10.03 16.98 -5.69
C ARG A 287 8.69 16.22 -5.63
N ARG A 288 8.71 15.02 -5.06
CA ARG A 288 7.52 14.15 -4.97
C ARG A 288 6.72 14.36 -3.69
N VAL A 289 7.24 15.09 -2.73
CA VAL A 289 6.56 15.44 -1.47
C VAL A 289 6.57 16.94 -1.31
N LEU A 290 5.39 17.51 -1.06
CA LEU A 290 5.20 18.93 -0.80
C LEU A 290 5.25 19.19 0.72
N PRO A 291 5.76 20.35 1.14
CA PRO A 291 5.73 20.73 2.56
C PRO A 291 4.29 20.94 3.04
N HIS A 292 4.06 20.76 4.34
CA HIS A 292 2.83 21.18 4.97
C HIS A 292 2.63 22.70 4.78
N PRO A 293 1.41 23.19 4.54
CA PRO A 293 1.14 24.61 4.46
C PRO A 293 1.68 25.37 5.68
N TYR A 294 2.30 26.53 5.47
CA TYR A 294 2.91 27.30 6.54
C TYR A 294 2.66 28.80 6.40
N GLN A 295 2.77 29.51 7.51
CA GLN A 295 2.67 30.94 7.60
C GLN A 295 3.94 31.50 8.24
N VAL A 296 4.66 32.35 7.53
CA VAL A 296 5.80 33.06 8.09
C VAL A 296 5.28 34.21 8.95
N LYS A 297 5.72 34.27 10.20
CA LYS A 297 5.36 35.31 11.17
C LYS A 297 6.60 36.17 11.49
N THR A 298 6.34 37.39 11.92
CA THR A 298 7.36 38.37 12.35
C THR A 298 7.65 38.25 13.85
N GLY A 299 8.71 38.91 14.32
CA GLY A 299 9.07 39.04 15.74
C GLY A 299 10.21 38.12 16.17
N GLY A 300 10.88 37.43 15.23
CA GLY A 300 12.04 36.61 15.55
C GLY A 300 11.74 35.53 16.60
N LEU A 301 12.73 35.16 17.40
CA LEU A 301 12.53 34.21 18.52
C LEU A 301 11.54 34.72 19.56
N ALA A 302 11.43 36.03 19.78
CA ALA A 302 10.44 36.58 20.73
C ALA A 302 8.99 36.36 20.26
N GLY A 303 8.76 36.44 18.93
CA GLY A 303 7.48 36.14 18.29
C GLY A 303 7.00 34.72 18.48
N VAL A 304 7.91 33.76 18.67
CA VAL A 304 7.59 32.33 18.91
C VAL A 304 6.69 32.16 20.13
N LEU A 305 6.89 32.96 21.21
CA LEU A 305 6.05 32.88 22.41
C LEU A 305 4.57 33.22 22.11
N ALA A 306 4.33 34.22 21.28
CA ALA A 306 2.97 34.56 20.81
C ALA A 306 2.39 33.44 19.92
N GLY A 307 3.22 32.84 19.06
CA GLY A 307 2.82 31.69 18.25
C GLY A 307 2.42 30.48 19.09
N LEU A 308 3.17 30.18 20.16
CA LEU A 308 2.83 29.09 21.09
C LEU A 308 1.47 29.35 21.78
N GLN A 309 1.16 30.61 22.08
CA GLN A 309 -0.13 30.96 22.65
C GLN A 309 -1.28 30.75 21.64
N LEU A 310 -1.08 31.10 20.37
CA LEU A 310 -2.07 30.85 19.32
C LEU A 310 -2.32 29.33 19.13
N LEU A 311 -1.29 28.48 19.27
CA LEU A 311 -1.43 27.02 19.23
C LEU A 311 -2.26 26.51 20.42
N ARG A 312 -1.98 26.98 21.66
CA ARG A 312 -2.75 26.62 22.86
C ARG A 312 -4.23 26.98 22.73
N GLU A 313 -4.52 28.11 22.09
CA GLU A 313 -5.88 28.58 21.84
C GLU A 313 -6.59 27.93 20.65
N GLY A 314 -5.93 26.97 19.97
CA GLY A 314 -6.48 26.29 18.78
C GLY A 314 -6.73 27.23 17.59
N LYS A 315 -6.06 28.37 17.54
CA LYS A 315 -6.20 29.38 16.47
C LYS A 315 -5.37 29.12 15.22
N VAL A 316 -4.52 28.10 15.24
CA VAL A 316 -3.72 27.68 14.09
C VAL A 316 -4.31 26.39 13.52
N ARG A 317 -4.80 26.46 12.28
CA ARG A 317 -5.46 25.32 11.63
C ARG A 317 -4.88 25.09 10.24
N ALA A 318 -4.69 23.83 9.85
CA ALA A 318 -4.19 23.38 8.55
C ALA A 318 -2.94 24.15 8.07
N SER A 319 -2.12 24.61 9.00
CA SER A 319 -0.94 25.42 8.70
C SER A 319 0.05 25.37 9.87
N LYS A 320 1.33 25.54 9.59
CA LYS A 320 2.40 25.62 10.58
C LYS A 320 2.92 27.04 10.69
N LEU A 321 3.10 27.56 11.91
CA LEU A 321 3.74 28.86 12.10
C LEU A 321 5.26 28.72 11.98
N VAL A 322 5.89 29.59 11.20
CA VAL A 322 7.33 29.61 10.96
C VAL A 322 7.88 31.00 11.29
N TYR A 323 8.99 31.07 11.98
CA TYR A 323 9.65 32.31 12.37
C TYR A 323 11.10 32.33 11.90
N TRP A 324 11.56 33.42 11.36
CA TRP A 324 12.99 33.67 11.17
C TRP A 324 13.64 33.89 12.53
N VAL A 325 14.78 33.25 12.81
CA VAL A 325 15.50 33.39 14.09
C VAL A 325 16.07 34.79 14.24
N ASN A 326 16.65 35.31 13.17
CA ASN A 326 17.18 36.68 13.10
C ASN A 326 16.31 37.42 12.09
N GLU A 327 15.51 38.40 12.52
CA GLU A 327 14.94 39.38 11.61
C GLU A 327 16.12 40.29 11.18
N SER A 328 16.65 40.03 10.00
CA SER A 328 17.42 41.05 9.28
C SER A 328 16.39 42.14 8.95
N GLY A 329 16.52 43.26 9.59
CA GLY A 329 15.69 44.42 9.40
C GLY A 329 15.64 44.92 7.94
#